data_35eec73d017517c66b071aa8d87b1607
#
_entry.id   35eec73d017517c66b071aa8d87b1607
#
_cell.length_a   1.000
_cell.length_b   1.000
_cell.length_c   1.000
_cell.angle_alpha   90.00
_cell.angle_beta   90.00
_cell.angle_gamma   90.00
#
_symmetry.space_group_name_H-M   'P 1'
#
loop_
_entity.id
_entity.type
_entity.pdbx_description
1 polymer ?
#
loop_
_entity_poly.entity_id
_entity_poly.type
_entity_poly.pdbx_seq_one_letter_code
_entity_poly.pdbx_strand_id
1 'polypeptide(L)'
;MFSTKLYKVYDEYIEIISLDSFVENKGIGSHLLNYAEIIASDMSKRSISVITTNENIEALYFYQKNKYRITDVIFDAVTEARKIKPSIPEMGENGIEIRDEIVLKKCL
;
A
#
# COMPACT_ATOMS: atom_id res chain seq x y z
N MET A 1 20.24 -8.97 -3.42
CA MET A 1 19.67 -8.00 -2.49
C MET A 1 18.44 -7.37 -3.09
N PHE A 2 17.42 -7.27 -2.30
CA PHE A 2 16.21 -6.63 -2.73
C PHE A 2 16.35 -5.11 -2.65
N SER A 3 15.46 -4.41 -3.32
CA SER A 3 15.40 -2.97 -3.21
C SER A 3 15.13 -2.57 -1.76
N THR A 4 15.84 -1.59 -1.30
CA THR A 4 15.65 -1.08 0.05
C THR A 4 14.56 -0.05 0.14
N LYS A 5 14.01 0.36 -0.99
CA LYS A 5 13.00 1.41 -1.00
C LYS A 5 11.62 0.84 -0.78
N LEU A 6 11.28 0.61 0.48
CA LEU A 6 9.95 0.20 0.88
C LEU A 6 9.02 1.39 1.08
N TYR A 7 9.57 2.60 1.08
CA TYR A 7 8.77 3.79 1.31
C TYR A 7 9.39 5.00 0.62
N LYS A 8 8.56 6.03 0.41
CA LYS A 8 8.98 7.35 -0.06
C LYS A 8 8.66 8.38 0.99
N VAL A 9 9.55 9.35 1.16
CA VAL A 9 9.40 10.41 2.17
C VAL A 9 8.94 11.68 1.47
N TYR A 10 7.83 12.22 1.95
CA TYR A 10 7.31 13.52 1.52
C TYR A 10 7.35 14.49 2.70
N ASP A 11 7.00 15.75 2.50
CA ASP A 11 7.12 16.76 3.56
C ASP A 11 6.32 16.39 4.81
N GLU A 12 5.06 16.01 4.64
CA GLU A 12 4.17 15.77 5.78
C GLU A 12 3.84 14.31 6.00
N TYR A 13 4.20 13.42 5.07
CA TYR A 13 3.85 12.01 5.21
C TYR A 13 4.90 11.10 4.58
N ILE A 14 4.83 9.84 4.97
CA ILE A 14 5.59 8.77 4.34
C ILE A 14 4.60 7.88 3.60
N GLU A 15 4.94 7.48 2.40
CA GLU A 15 4.15 6.54 1.60
C GLU A 15 4.84 5.18 1.59
N ILE A 16 4.14 4.14 2.02
CA ILE A 16 4.66 2.77 1.95
C ILE A 16 4.39 2.22 0.55
N ILE A 17 5.44 1.78 -0.11
CA ILE A 17 5.37 1.34 -1.51
C ILE A 17 5.17 -0.17 -1.64
N SER A 18 5.81 -0.95 -0.76
CA SER A 18 5.88 -2.41 -0.93
C SER A 18 5.67 -3.14 0.37
N LEU A 19 4.43 -3.29 0.77
CA LEU A 19 4.08 -4.05 1.96
C LEU A 19 3.12 -5.20 1.66
N ASP A 20 2.41 -5.13 0.54
CA ASP A 20 1.35 -6.09 0.22
C ASP A 20 1.82 -7.54 0.23
N SER A 21 3.05 -7.79 -0.19
CA SER A 21 3.59 -9.15 -0.22
C SER A 21 3.75 -9.76 1.18
N PHE A 22 3.70 -8.96 2.23
CA PHE A 22 3.84 -9.43 3.61
C PHE A 22 2.50 -9.53 4.34
N VAL A 23 1.42 -9.11 3.70
CA VAL A 23 0.10 -9.09 4.35
C VAL A 23 -0.38 -10.48 4.69
N GLU A 24 -0.09 -11.46 3.87
CA GLU A 24 -0.47 -12.85 4.12
C GLU A 24 0.19 -13.39 5.39
N ASN A 25 1.40 -12.96 5.69
CA ASN A 25 2.04 -13.26 6.96
C ASN A 25 1.77 -12.10 7.90
N LYS A 26 0.67 -12.16 8.60
CA LYS A 26 0.17 -11.05 9.42
C LYS A 26 1.13 -10.59 10.50
N GLY A 27 1.94 -11.50 11.04
CA GLY A 27 2.93 -11.13 12.04
C GLY A 27 3.99 -10.21 11.44
N ILE A 28 4.53 -10.58 10.28
CA ILE A 28 5.56 -9.78 9.62
C ILE A 28 4.97 -8.45 9.15
N GLY A 29 3.78 -8.47 8.55
CA GLY A 29 3.13 -7.26 8.07
C GLY A 29 2.90 -6.25 9.19
N SER A 30 2.41 -6.71 10.33
CA SER A 30 2.16 -5.84 11.48
C SER A 30 3.45 -5.25 12.03
N HIS A 31 4.51 -6.02 12.09
CA HIS A 31 5.81 -5.52 12.55
C HIS A 31 6.36 -4.45 11.62
N LEU A 32 6.29 -4.68 10.31
CA LEU A 32 6.77 -3.72 9.33
C LEU A 32 5.96 -2.43 9.38
N LEU A 33 4.65 -2.55 9.55
CA LEU A 33 3.77 -1.39 9.63
C LEU A 33 4.07 -0.57 10.89
N ASN A 34 4.25 -1.22 12.02
CA ASN A 34 4.63 -0.55 13.27
C ASN A 34 5.96 0.16 13.13
N TYR A 35 6.92 -0.50 12.52
CA TYR A 35 8.25 0.07 12.32
C TYR A 35 8.18 1.33 11.46
N ALA A 36 7.41 1.26 10.38
CA ALA A 36 7.21 2.42 9.50
C ALA A 36 6.55 3.58 10.24
N GLU A 37 5.58 3.28 11.12
CA GLU A 37 4.91 4.31 11.90
C GLU A 37 5.86 4.97 12.90
N ILE A 38 6.75 4.21 13.50
CA ILE A 38 7.77 4.75 14.41
C ILE A 38 8.72 5.67 13.65
N ILE A 39 9.19 5.23 12.48
CA ILE A 39 10.08 6.05 11.66
C ILE A 39 9.39 7.36 11.24
N ALA A 40 8.15 7.28 10.79
CA ALA A 40 7.40 8.45 10.38
C ALA A 40 7.23 9.43 11.55
N SER A 41 6.92 8.91 12.73
CA SER A 41 6.77 9.72 13.93
C SER A 41 8.09 10.38 14.32
N ASP A 42 9.19 9.64 14.26
CA ASP A 42 10.52 10.17 14.57
C ASP A 42 10.94 11.26 13.60
N MET A 43 10.46 11.20 12.36
CA MET A 43 10.72 12.23 11.35
C MET A 43 9.70 13.38 11.41
N SER A 44 8.87 13.38 12.43
CA SER A 44 7.82 14.41 12.64
C SER A 44 6.83 14.50 11.48
N LYS A 45 6.55 13.37 10.85
CA LYS A 45 5.53 13.32 9.81
C LYS A 45 4.14 13.26 10.43
N ARG A 46 3.14 13.79 9.73
CA ARG A 46 1.77 13.86 10.23
C ARG A 46 0.99 12.60 9.96
N SER A 47 1.34 11.90 8.91
CA SER A 47 0.60 10.72 8.49
C SER A 47 1.48 9.75 7.74
N ILE A 48 0.94 8.58 7.54
CA ILE A 48 1.55 7.55 6.72
C ILE A 48 0.48 7.05 5.76
N SER A 49 0.85 6.82 4.50
CA SER A 49 -0.07 6.32 3.50
C SER A 49 0.42 5.01 2.93
N VAL A 50 -0.53 4.19 2.49
CA VAL A 50 -0.24 2.95 1.79
C VAL A 50 -1.08 2.93 0.53
N ILE A 51 -0.58 2.29 -0.52
CA ILE A 51 -1.31 2.12 -1.76
C ILE A 51 -1.40 0.63 -2.07
N THR A 52 -2.59 0.18 -2.40
CA THR A 52 -2.79 -1.18 -2.85
C THR A 52 -3.73 -1.17 -4.05
N THR A 53 -3.97 -2.33 -4.63
CA THR A 53 -4.85 -2.43 -5.81
C THR A 53 -6.24 -2.89 -5.40
N ASN A 54 -7.22 -2.60 -6.25
CA ASN A 54 -8.64 -2.81 -5.92
C ASN A 54 -9.02 -4.26 -5.65
N GLU A 55 -8.29 -5.20 -6.24
CA GLU A 55 -8.61 -6.62 -6.07
C GLU A 55 -7.96 -7.24 -4.84
N ASN A 56 -7.04 -6.53 -4.20
CA ASN A 56 -6.29 -7.07 -3.05
C ASN A 56 -7.11 -6.92 -1.77
N ILE A 57 -8.09 -7.81 -1.62
CA ILE A 57 -9.03 -7.75 -0.51
C ILE A 57 -8.33 -7.99 0.82
N GLU A 58 -7.35 -8.87 0.86
CA GLU A 58 -6.59 -9.14 2.09
C GLU A 58 -5.83 -7.91 2.57
N ALA A 59 -5.20 -7.18 1.64
CA ALA A 59 -4.49 -5.95 1.98
C ALA A 59 -5.47 -4.87 2.46
N LEU A 60 -6.59 -4.72 1.76
CA LEU A 60 -7.62 -3.75 2.17
C LEU A 60 -8.14 -4.04 3.56
N TYR A 61 -8.37 -5.31 3.87
CA TYR A 61 -8.79 -5.72 5.20
C TYR A 61 -7.69 -5.40 6.23
N PHE A 62 -6.47 -5.79 5.93
CA PHE A 62 -5.33 -5.64 6.84
C PHE A 62 -5.08 -4.18 7.20
N TYR A 63 -5.03 -3.32 6.21
CA TYR A 63 -4.78 -1.89 6.46
C TYR A 63 -5.90 -1.25 7.26
N GLN A 64 -7.14 -1.54 6.92
CA GLN A 64 -8.27 -0.97 7.66
C GLN A 64 -8.33 -1.48 9.09
N LYS A 65 -8.00 -2.74 9.30
CA LYS A 65 -7.92 -3.31 10.65
C LYS A 65 -6.84 -2.62 11.47
N ASN A 66 -5.78 -2.15 10.83
CA ASN A 66 -4.69 -1.41 11.48
C ASN A 66 -4.93 0.09 11.51
N LYS A 67 -6.18 0.50 11.32
CA LYS A 67 -6.64 1.88 11.47
C LYS A 67 -6.28 2.82 10.32
N TYR A 68 -5.96 2.26 9.17
CA TYR A 68 -5.82 3.04 7.95
C TYR A 68 -7.20 3.24 7.33
N ARG A 69 -7.44 4.42 6.81
CA ARG A 69 -8.71 4.76 6.18
C ARG A 69 -8.51 4.98 4.69
N ILE A 70 -9.46 4.50 3.90
CA ILE A 70 -9.44 4.77 2.46
C ILE A 70 -9.68 6.26 2.26
N THR A 71 -8.74 6.92 1.60
CA THR A 71 -8.84 8.36 1.35
C THR A 71 -8.99 8.68 -0.12
N ASP A 72 -8.59 7.76 -1.00
CA ASP A 72 -8.60 8.05 -2.43
C ASP A 72 -8.66 6.78 -3.24
N VAL A 73 -9.20 6.89 -4.45
CA VAL A 73 -9.17 5.83 -5.44
C VAL A 73 -8.67 6.46 -6.74
N ILE A 74 -7.62 5.89 -7.29
CA ILE A 74 -7.07 6.36 -8.55
C ILE A 74 -7.58 5.43 -9.63
N PHE A 75 -8.65 5.82 -10.28
CA PHE A 75 -9.32 5.00 -11.27
C PHE A 75 -8.41 4.71 -12.46
N ASP A 76 -8.41 3.46 -12.90
CA ASP A 76 -7.66 2.97 -14.05
C ASP A 76 -6.15 3.13 -13.94
N ALA A 77 -5.60 3.38 -12.75
CA ALA A 77 -4.17 3.53 -12.56
C ALA A 77 -3.40 2.29 -13.02
N VAL A 78 -3.91 1.10 -12.72
CA VAL A 78 -3.25 -0.14 -13.12
C VAL A 78 -3.46 -0.40 -14.61
N THR A 79 -4.62 -0.07 -15.15
CA THR A 79 -4.88 -0.18 -16.58
C THR A 79 -3.89 0.67 -17.38
N GLU A 80 -3.63 1.89 -16.92
CA GLU A 80 -2.64 2.77 -17.57
C GLU A 80 -1.23 2.24 -17.40
N ALA A 81 -0.88 1.77 -16.21
CA ALA A 81 0.44 1.20 -15.96
C ALA A 81 0.70 -0.02 -16.84
N ARG A 82 -0.33 -0.82 -17.13
CA ARG A 82 -0.21 -2.00 -17.97
C ARG A 82 0.16 -1.66 -19.41
N LYS A 83 -0.18 -0.48 -19.87
CA LYS A 83 0.21 -0.02 -21.20
C LYS A 83 1.72 0.13 -21.32
N ILE A 84 2.38 0.49 -20.22
CA ILE A 84 3.83 0.63 -20.16
C ILE A 84 4.49 -0.70 -19.80
N LYS A 85 3.85 -1.47 -18.91
CA LYS A 85 4.36 -2.76 -18.45
C LYS A 85 3.30 -3.84 -18.67
N PRO A 86 3.23 -4.42 -19.88
CA PRO A 86 2.17 -5.38 -20.22
C PRO A 86 2.18 -6.66 -19.40
N SER A 87 3.25 -6.93 -18.66
CA SER A 87 3.34 -8.13 -17.81
C SER A 87 2.45 -8.04 -16.57
N ILE A 88 1.91 -6.86 -16.25
CA ILE A 88 1.00 -6.73 -15.12
C ILE A 88 -0.28 -7.51 -15.44
N PRO A 89 -0.69 -8.46 -14.58
CA PRO A 89 -1.89 -9.26 -14.85
C PRO A 89 -3.15 -8.42 -14.94
N GLU A 90 -4.09 -8.84 -15.77
CA GLU A 90 -5.39 -8.18 -15.89
C GLU A 90 -6.36 -8.62 -14.81
N MET A 91 -6.20 -9.83 -14.31
CA MET A 91 -7.12 -10.46 -13.38
C MET A 91 -6.38 -10.95 -12.15
N GLY A 92 -6.93 -10.67 -10.98
CA GLY A 92 -6.43 -11.24 -9.75
C GLY A 92 -6.80 -12.72 -9.63
N GLU A 93 -6.09 -13.42 -8.75
CA GLU A 93 -6.36 -14.84 -8.52
C GLU A 93 -7.78 -15.08 -7.97
N ASN A 94 -8.35 -14.05 -7.34
CA ASN A 94 -9.72 -14.10 -6.81
C ASN A 94 -10.79 -13.79 -7.85
N GLY A 95 -10.40 -13.58 -9.11
CA GLY A 95 -11.35 -13.32 -10.18
C GLY A 95 -11.77 -11.87 -10.32
N ILE A 96 -11.16 -10.98 -9.57
CA ILE A 96 -11.47 -9.55 -9.67
C ILE A 96 -10.47 -8.89 -10.63
N GLU A 97 -10.99 -8.06 -11.52
CA GLU A 97 -10.16 -7.34 -12.48
C GLU A 97 -9.28 -6.31 -11.77
N ILE A 98 -7.99 -6.28 -12.13
CA ILE A 98 -7.04 -5.35 -11.53
C ILE A 98 -6.99 -4.08 -12.36
N ARG A 99 -7.56 -2.98 -11.85
CA ARG A 99 -7.68 -1.73 -12.59
C ARG A 99 -7.24 -0.50 -11.82
N ASP A 100 -7.58 -0.44 -10.54
CA ASP A 100 -7.54 0.79 -9.76
C ASP A 100 -6.56 0.68 -8.61
N GLU A 101 -5.99 1.82 -8.22
CA GLU A 101 -5.21 1.90 -6.98
C GLU A 101 -6.05 2.55 -5.90
N ILE A 102 -5.89 2.04 -4.69
CA ILE A 102 -6.60 2.55 -3.52
C ILE A 102 -5.57 3.07 -2.53
N VAL A 103 -5.77 4.31 -2.11
CA VAL A 103 -4.88 4.97 -1.16
C VAL A 103 -5.53 4.96 0.21
N LEU A 104 -4.77 4.52 1.22
CA LEU A 104 -5.24 4.55 2.60
C LEU A 104 -4.24 5.34 3.43
N LYS A 105 -4.75 6.04 4.44
CA LYS A 105 -3.92 6.87 5.32
C LYS A 105 -4.25 6.64 6.78
N LYS A 106 -3.22 6.83 7.59
CA LYS A 106 -3.35 6.86 9.04
C LYS A 106 -2.66 8.12 9.56
N CYS A 107 -3.39 8.91 10.35
CA CYS A 107 -2.80 10.06 11.03
C CYS A 107 -1.98 9.59 12.23
N LEU A 108 -0.83 10.18 12.41
CA LEU A 108 0.07 9.84 13.50
C LEU A 108 -0.10 10.80 14.67
#